data_3ef66aa648e14bec23e30d9dc9a3487e
#
_entry.id   3ef66aa648e14bec23e30d9dc9a3487e
#
_cell.length_a   1.000
_cell.length_b   1.000
_cell.length_c   1.000
_cell.angle_alpha   90.00
_cell.angle_beta   90.00
_cell.angle_gamma   90.00
#
_symmetry.space_group_name_H-M   'P 1'
#
loop_
_entity.id
_entity.type
_entity.pdbx_description
1 polymer ?
#
loop_
_entity_poly.entity_id
_entity_poly.type
_entity_poly.pdbx_seq_one_letter_code
_entity_poly.pdbx_strand_id
1 'polypeptide(L)'
;LPGFLRPVQAEQPLADMAAPSEFPTGLAFLSVEFQRSLVGNLHRREMTFADRVRTIYGPVQTWEENIPWRSQTALPPQVVFLSCDQLSAAEMAIPPAGERFLELLAVGNTVIESAGYTARSHRLSYTENKGLVVLEGDGRTDAELFSQERVGAARQRVAARKIYYWPAAKHI
;
A
#
# COMPACT_ATOMS: atom_id res chain seq x y z
N LEU A 1 43.26 14.87 -44.97
CA LEU A 1 42.66 13.72 -44.24
C LEU A 1 41.35 14.16 -43.62
N PRO A 2 40.18 13.60 -44.00
CA PRO A 2 38.91 14.00 -43.41
C PRO A 2 38.65 13.26 -42.11
N GLY A 3 38.34 14.04 -41.04
CA GLY A 3 37.95 13.53 -39.76
C GLY A 3 36.55 12.97 -39.79
N PHE A 4 36.39 11.71 -39.39
CA PHE A 4 35.11 11.06 -39.17
C PHE A 4 34.48 11.57 -37.87
N LEU A 5 33.41 12.34 -37.99
CA LEU A 5 32.48 12.61 -36.89
C LEU A 5 31.65 11.33 -36.61
N ARG A 6 31.83 10.76 -35.47
CA ARG A 6 30.93 9.70 -34.96
C ARG A 6 29.59 10.35 -34.58
N PRO A 7 28.44 9.77 -34.97
CA PRO A 7 27.17 10.24 -34.45
C PRO A 7 27.07 9.94 -32.99
N VAL A 8 26.74 10.95 -32.22
CA VAL A 8 26.32 10.83 -30.83
C VAL A 8 25.00 10.06 -30.83
N GLN A 9 24.99 8.88 -30.22
CA GLN A 9 23.75 8.17 -29.97
C GLN A 9 22.88 9.06 -29.10
N ALA A 10 21.69 9.37 -29.63
CA ALA A 10 20.64 10.03 -28.86
C ALA A 10 20.32 9.18 -27.64
N GLU A 11 20.36 9.81 -26.47
CA GLU A 11 19.86 9.25 -25.21
C GLU A 11 18.43 8.77 -25.44
N GLN A 12 18.22 7.49 -25.23
CA GLN A 12 16.87 6.94 -25.16
C GLN A 12 16.12 7.62 -24.02
N PRO A 13 14.89 8.10 -24.23
CA PRO A 13 14.11 8.67 -23.17
C PRO A 13 13.83 7.57 -22.13
N LEU A 14 13.98 7.92 -20.85
CA LEU A 14 13.59 7.19 -19.65
C LEU A 14 12.05 7.01 -19.61
N ALA A 15 11.51 6.26 -20.53
CA ALA A 15 10.11 5.90 -20.60
C ALA A 15 10.02 4.38 -20.45
N ASP A 16 10.32 3.87 -19.25
CA ASP A 16 9.82 2.59 -18.78
C ASP A 16 10.16 2.36 -17.30
N MET A 17 9.79 3.32 -16.46
CA MET A 17 9.62 3.06 -15.04
C MET A 17 8.14 3.19 -14.70
N ALA A 18 7.30 2.44 -15.38
CA ALA A 18 6.03 2.04 -14.81
C ALA A 18 6.38 1.20 -13.58
N ALA A 19 6.10 1.71 -12.38
CA ALA A 19 6.16 0.90 -11.18
C ALA A 19 5.37 -0.39 -11.46
N PRO A 20 5.95 -1.58 -11.27
CA PRO A 20 5.18 -2.80 -11.44
C PRO A 20 3.98 -2.68 -10.51
N SER A 21 2.78 -2.73 -11.07
CA SER A 21 1.57 -2.83 -10.27
C SER A 21 1.72 -4.08 -9.43
N GLU A 22 1.87 -3.94 -8.12
CA GLU A 22 2.07 -5.07 -7.19
C GLU A 22 0.84 -5.98 -7.11
N PHE A 23 -0.19 -5.66 -7.85
CA PHE A 23 -1.38 -6.50 -7.93
C PHE A 23 -1.17 -7.50 -9.08
N PRO A 24 -0.97 -8.79 -8.76
CA PRO A 24 -0.95 -9.81 -9.78
C PRO A 24 -2.28 -9.74 -10.57
N THR A 25 -2.21 -9.95 -11.88
CA THR A 25 -3.37 -10.05 -12.79
C THR A 25 -4.22 -11.30 -12.46
N GLY A 26 -4.46 -11.56 -11.18
CA GLY A 26 -5.11 -12.74 -10.62
C GLY A 26 -6.21 -12.38 -9.64
N LEU A 27 -6.75 -13.41 -9.01
CA LEU A 27 -7.74 -13.25 -7.96
C LEU A 27 -7.10 -12.69 -6.69
N ALA A 28 -7.82 -11.82 -6.02
CA ALA A 28 -7.43 -11.31 -4.72
C ALA A 28 -8.56 -11.52 -3.70
N PHE A 29 -8.17 -11.89 -2.50
CA PHE A 29 -9.04 -11.95 -1.34
C PHE A 29 -8.98 -10.62 -0.60
N LEU A 30 -10.13 -10.07 -0.28
CA LEU A 30 -10.28 -8.92 0.59
C LEU A 30 -11.36 -9.21 1.62
N SER A 31 -11.01 -9.09 2.89
CA SER A 31 -11.96 -9.14 3.98
C SER A 31 -11.85 -7.91 4.85
N VAL A 32 -12.98 -7.31 5.19
CA VAL A 32 -13.06 -6.14 6.08
C VAL A 32 -14.04 -6.46 7.21
N GLU A 33 -13.54 -6.48 8.44
CA GLU A 33 -14.33 -6.57 9.65
C GLU A 33 -14.43 -5.19 10.30
N PHE A 34 -15.58 -4.81 10.82
CA PHE A 34 -15.81 -3.55 11.52
C PHE A 34 -16.93 -3.70 12.55
N GLN A 35 -17.03 -2.78 13.51
CA GLN A 35 -18.00 -2.94 14.63
C GLN A 35 -19.18 -1.98 14.57
N ARG A 36 -19.04 -0.81 13.94
CA ARG A 36 -20.11 0.19 14.02
C ARG A 36 -20.90 0.35 12.73
N SER A 37 -20.29 0.82 11.67
CA SER A 37 -21.03 1.19 10.46
C SER A 37 -20.18 1.10 9.20
N LEU A 38 -20.88 0.82 8.11
CA LEU A 38 -20.42 1.01 6.74
C LEU A 38 -21.28 2.10 6.10
N VAL A 39 -20.65 3.15 5.62
CA VAL A 39 -21.30 4.21 4.85
C VAL A 39 -20.66 4.24 3.46
N GLY A 40 -21.48 4.19 2.42
CA GLY A 40 -21.00 4.19 1.04
C GLY A 40 -21.72 5.22 0.17
N ASN A 41 -21.00 5.71 -0.82
CA ASN A 41 -21.54 6.54 -1.89
C ASN A 41 -21.17 5.94 -3.24
N LEU A 42 -22.14 5.28 -3.88
CA LEU A 42 -21.91 4.57 -5.15
C LEU A 42 -21.57 5.52 -6.31
N HIS A 43 -22.09 6.76 -6.30
CA HIS A 43 -21.76 7.74 -7.33
C HIS A 43 -20.32 8.23 -7.22
N ARG A 44 -19.84 8.40 -6.00
CA ARG A 44 -18.44 8.78 -5.72
C ARG A 44 -17.52 7.59 -5.63
N ARG A 45 -18.08 6.37 -5.66
CA ARG A 45 -17.33 5.12 -5.49
C ARG A 45 -16.44 5.12 -4.26
N GLU A 46 -17.00 5.57 -3.16
CA GLU A 46 -16.33 5.64 -1.88
C GLU A 46 -17.09 4.86 -0.82
N MET A 47 -16.35 4.26 0.11
CA MET A 47 -16.87 3.54 1.26
C MET A 47 -16.06 3.90 2.49
N THR A 48 -16.73 4.03 3.63
CA THR A 48 -16.11 4.27 4.93
C THR A 48 -16.62 3.26 5.94
N PHE A 49 -15.71 2.54 6.54
CA PHE A 49 -15.93 1.60 7.63
C PHE A 49 -15.52 2.25 8.94
N ALA A 50 -16.31 2.07 10.00
CA ALA A 50 -16.05 2.71 11.28
C ALA A 50 -16.08 1.71 12.43
N ASP A 51 -15.20 1.98 13.39
CA ASP A 51 -14.95 1.31 14.64
C ASP A 51 -14.30 -0.07 14.51
N ARG A 52 -13.07 -0.15 15.03
CA ARG A 52 -12.25 -1.39 15.09
C ARG A 52 -12.18 -2.12 13.75
N VAL A 53 -11.84 -1.37 12.73
CA VAL A 53 -11.71 -1.91 11.39
C VAL A 53 -10.48 -2.81 11.30
N ARG A 54 -10.67 -3.99 10.72
CA ARG A 54 -9.60 -4.93 10.40
C ARG A 54 -9.76 -5.34 8.95
N THR A 55 -8.68 -5.26 8.21
CA THR A 55 -8.66 -5.60 6.79
C THR A 55 -7.54 -6.57 6.52
N ILE A 56 -7.82 -7.61 5.76
CA ILE A 56 -6.81 -8.51 5.21
C ILE A 56 -6.97 -8.55 3.70
N TYR A 57 -5.86 -8.40 3.01
CA TYR A 57 -5.77 -8.43 1.56
C TYR A 57 -4.61 -9.32 1.13
N GLY A 58 -4.82 -10.09 0.08
CA GLY A 58 -3.75 -10.88 -0.51
C GLY A 58 -4.20 -11.64 -1.75
N PRO A 59 -3.25 -12.14 -2.56
CA PRO A 59 -3.56 -12.95 -3.73
C PRO A 59 -4.08 -14.33 -3.30
N VAL A 60 -5.01 -14.85 -4.09
CA VAL A 60 -5.54 -16.22 -3.97
C VAL A 60 -5.57 -16.89 -5.33
N GLN A 61 -5.57 -18.22 -5.33
CA GLN A 61 -5.53 -19.01 -6.56
C GLN A 61 -6.94 -19.34 -7.07
N THR A 62 -7.90 -19.49 -6.15
CA THR A 62 -9.29 -19.85 -6.48
C THR A 62 -10.27 -18.96 -5.74
N TRP A 63 -11.52 -18.95 -6.19
CA TRP A 63 -12.61 -18.16 -5.57
C TRP A 63 -13.01 -18.68 -4.19
N GLU A 64 -12.77 -19.95 -3.91
CA GLU A 64 -13.09 -20.60 -2.64
C GLU A 64 -12.00 -20.41 -1.58
N GLU A 65 -10.81 -19.98 -2.01
CA GLU A 65 -9.68 -19.76 -1.11
C GLU A 65 -9.91 -18.52 -0.26
N ASN A 66 -9.59 -18.64 1.03
CA ASN A 66 -9.61 -17.52 1.96
C ASN A 66 -8.27 -17.42 2.70
N ILE A 67 -7.97 -16.24 3.21
CA ILE A 67 -6.78 -15.97 4.01
C ILE A 67 -7.23 -15.88 5.48
N PRO A 68 -6.86 -16.86 6.33
CA PRO A 68 -7.32 -16.88 7.72
C PRO A 68 -6.62 -15.81 8.56
N TRP A 69 -7.39 -15.08 9.35
CA TRP A 69 -6.91 -14.02 10.23
C TRP A 69 -6.00 -14.47 11.37
N ARG A 70 -6.19 -15.69 11.88
CA ARG A 70 -5.79 -16.05 13.25
C ARG A 70 -4.80 -17.20 13.36
N SER A 71 -4.39 -17.81 12.29
CA SER A 71 -3.61 -19.05 12.35
C SER A 71 -2.15 -18.94 11.94
N GLN A 72 -1.66 -17.74 11.64
CA GLN A 72 -0.32 -17.60 11.07
C GLN A 72 0.61 -16.82 12.01
N THR A 73 1.72 -17.45 12.37
CA THR A 73 2.81 -16.81 13.11
C THR A 73 3.54 -15.76 12.26
N ALA A 74 3.42 -15.84 10.93
CA ALA A 74 3.93 -14.87 9.97
C ALA A 74 2.96 -14.77 8.78
N LEU A 75 2.78 -13.56 8.26
CA LEU A 75 1.98 -13.35 7.06
C LEU A 75 2.67 -13.93 5.84
N PRO A 76 1.93 -14.57 4.92
CA PRO A 76 2.47 -15.00 3.63
C PRO A 76 2.98 -13.79 2.84
N PRO A 77 3.91 -14.00 1.89
CA PRO A 77 4.30 -12.96 0.95
C PRO A 77 3.08 -12.34 0.26
N GLN A 78 3.10 -11.03 0.07
CA GLN A 78 2.03 -10.25 -0.56
C GLN A 78 0.70 -10.15 0.22
N VAL A 79 0.60 -10.77 1.40
CA VAL A 79 -0.53 -10.57 2.30
C VAL A 79 -0.29 -9.34 3.15
N VAL A 80 -1.30 -8.48 3.22
CA VAL A 80 -1.29 -7.26 4.01
C VAL A 80 -2.45 -7.30 4.99
N PHE A 81 -2.13 -7.04 6.25
CA PHE A 81 -3.10 -6.82 7.32
C PHE A 81 -3.10 -5.34 7.71
N LEU A 82 -4.27 -4.75 7.82
CA LEU A 82 -4.46 -3.37 8.28
C LEU A 82 -5.48 -3.34 9.40
N SER A 83 -5.18 -2.66 10.50
CA SER A 83 -6.15 -2.33 11.55
C SER A 83 -6.15 -0.84 11.83
N CYS A 84 -7.33 -0.27 12.10
CA CYS A 84 -7.53 1.14 12.41
C CYS A 84 -8.90 1.38 13.05
N ASP A 85 -9.16 2.62 13.47
CA ASP A 85 -10.48 2.99 13.98
C ASP A 85 -11.45 3.30 12.84
N GLN A 86 -10.95 3.88 11.75
CA GLN A 86 -11.75 4.19 10.56
C GLN A 86 -10.95 3.92 9.30
N LEU A 87 -11.56 3.29 8.30
CA LEU A 87 -11.01 3.05 6.97
C LEU A 87 -11.93 3.62 5.91
N SER A 88 -11.39 4.49 5.07
CA SER A 88 -12.07 4.98 3.87
C SER A 88 -11.35 4.46 2.63
N ALA A 89 -12.13 3.98 1.67
CA ALA A 89 -11.67 3.52 0.37
C ALA A 89 -12.41 4.30 -0.71
N ALA A 90 -11.68 4.85 -1.67
CA ALA A 90 -12.25 5.59 -2.79
C ALA A 90 -11.59 5.18 -4.10
N GLU A 91 -12.39 5.01 -5.14
CA GLU A 91 -11.89 4.82 -6.50
C GLU A 91 -11.80 6.19 -7.19
N MET A 92 -10.58 6.61 -7.50
CA MET A 92 -10.28 7.87 -8.16
C MET A 92 -10.10 7.67 -9.67
N ALA A 93 -10.30 8.72 -10.46
CA ALA A 93 -10.05 8.69 -11.89
C ALA A 93 -9.07 9.80 -12.30
N ILE A 94 -8.16 9.47 -13.22
CA ILE A 94 -7.21 10.43 -13.78
C ILE A 94 -7.78 10.99 -15.09
N PRO A 95 -8.14 12.28 -15.16
CA PRO A 95 -8.51 12.90 -16.41
C PRO A 95 -7.28 13.05 -17.36
N PRO A 96 -7.45 12.96 -18.69
CA PRO A 96 -8.65 12.65 -19.45
C PRO A 96 -8.85 11.16 -19.72
N ALA A 97 -7.84 10.31 -19.44
CA ALA A 97 -7.83 8.89 -19.81
C ALA A 97 -8.88 8.04 -19.10
N GLY A 98 -9.37 8.50 -17.95
CA GLY A 98 -10.36 7.76 -17.14
C GLY A 98 -9.78 6.53 -16.46
N GLU A 99 -8.46 6.36 -16.45
CA GLU A 99 -7.79 5.32 -15.65
C GLU A 99 -8.17 5.48 -14.18
N ARG A 100 -8.49 4.37 -13.55
CA ARG A 100 -8.94 4.34 -12.17
C ARG A 100 -7.90 3.73 -11.28
N PHE A 101 -7.81 4.24 -10.07
CA PHE A 101 -6.92 3.75 -9.04
C PHE A 101 -7.57 3.86 -7.69
N LEU A 102 -7.16 3.02 -6.76
CA LEU A 102 -7.63 2.98 -5.40
C LEU A 102 -6.85 3.98 -4.53
N GLU A 103 -7.59 4.73 -3.72
CA GLU A 103 -7.06 5.46 -2.57
C GLU A 103 -7.63 4.89 -1.28
N LEU A 104 -6.75 4.64 -0.31
CA LEU A 104 -7.13 4.23 1.04
C LEU A 104 -6.69 5.28 2.04
N LEU A 105 -7.53 5.52 3.03
CA LEU A 105 -7.25 6.36 4.17
C LEU A 105 -7.65 5.63 5.45
N ALA A 106 -6.68 5.27 6.28
CA ALA A 106 -6.89 4.73 7.61
C ALA A 106 -6.57 5.79 8.66
N VAL A 107 -7.42 5.91 9.67
CA VAL A 107 -7.28 6.90 10.73
C VAL A 107 -7.53 6.26 12.08
N GLY A 108 -6.74 6.66 13.08
CA GLY A 108 -6.82 6.22 14.47
C GLY A 108 -6.23 4.84 14.69
N ASN A 109 -5.25 4.73 15.60
CA ASN A 109 -4.61 3.48 16.00
C ASN A 109 -4.21 2.57 14.83
N THR A 110 -3.69 3.19 13.77
CA THR A 110 -3.41 2.49 12.52
C THR A 110 -2.17 1.62 12.63
N VAL A 111 -2.33 0.34 12.31
CA VAL A 111 -1.25 -0.65 12.20
C VAL A 111 -1.39 -1.35 10.87
N ILE A 112 -0.30 -1.41 10.10
CA ILE A 112 -0.19 -2.20 8.88
C ILE A 112 0.93 -3.22 9.05
N GLU A 113 0.68 -4.44 8.63
CA GLU A 113 1.63 -5.56 8.72
C GLU A 113 1.66 -6.32 7.39
N SER A 114 2.86 -6.63 6.94
CA SER A 114 3.15 -7.46 5.79
C SER A 114 4.41 -8.29 6.08
N ALA A 115 4.74 -9.25 5.24
CA ALA A 115 5.92 -10.10 5.42
C ALA A 115 7.25 -9.31 5.49
N GLY A 116 7.33 -8.15 4.86
CA GLY A 116 8.56 -7.34 4.79
C GLY A 116 8.57 -6.10 5.68
N TYR A 117 7.44 -5.69 6.24
CA TYR A 117 7.35 -4.49 7.05
C TYR A 117 6.16 -4.48 8.01
N THR A 118 6.29 -3.71 9.06
CA THR A 118 5.22 -3.35 10.00
C THR A 118 5.28 -1.86 10.22
N ALA A 119 4.16 -1.16 10.19
CA ALA A 119 4.13 0.25 10.52
C ALA A 119 3.00 0.58 11.49
N ARG A 120 3.23 1.63 12.28
CA ARG A 120 2.26 2.20 13.23
C ARG A 120 2.16 3.70 12.99
N SER A 121 0.95 4.21 12.96
CA SER A 121 0.71 5.64 12.74
C SER A 121 -0.66 6.05 13.28
N HIS A 122 -0.91 7.34 13.37
CA HIS A 122 -2.26 7.85 13.60
C HIS A 122 -3.07 7.86 12.31
N ARG A 123 -2.40 8.17 11.20
CA ARG A 123 -3.01 8.23 9.87
C ARG A 123 -2.12 7.52 8.85
N LEU A 124 -2.73 6.71 8.01
CA LEU A 124 -2.10 6.07 6.87
C LEU A 124 -2.91 6.38 5.62
N SER A 125 -2.26 6.84 4.57
CA SER A 125 -2.85 6.90 3.25
C SER A 125 -2.07 6.05 2.26
N TYR A 126 -2.78 5.40 1.35
CA TYR A 126 -2.21 4.63 0.26
C TYR A 126 -2.81 5.09 -1.06
N THR A 127 -1.97 5.28 -2.05
CA THR A 127 -2.37 5.66 -3.40
C THR A 127 -1.80 4.66 -4.39
N GLU A 128 -2.67 3.87 -5.00
CA GLU A 128 -2.31 2.71 -5.82
C GLU A 128 -1.45 3.09 -7.02
N ASN A 129 -1.83 4.09 -7.80
CA ASN A 129 -1.10 4.51 -9.01
C ASN A 129 0.32 5.03 -8.71
N LYS A 130 0.64 5.35 -7.47
CA LYS A 130 1.97 5.78 -7.02
C LYS A 130 2.71 4.67 -6.26
N GLY A 131 2.01 3.59 -5.90
CA GLY A 131 2.53 2.57 -5.00
C GLY A 131 3.03 3.16 -3.67
N LEU A 132 2.43 4.26 -3.22
CA LEU A 132 2.92 5.08 -2.12
C LEU A 132 2.07 4.91 -0.88
N VAL A 133 2.71 4.55 0.21
CA VAL A 133 2.16 4.61 1.58
C VAL A 133 2.70 5.85 2.27
N VAL A 134 1.83 6.66 2.85
CA VAL A 134 2.21 7.79 3.70
C VAL A 134 1.71 7.53 5.11
N LEU A 135 2.61 7.56 6.07
CA LEU A 135 2.34 7.37 7.49
C LEU A 135 2.51 8.70 8.20
N GLU A 136 1.55 9.08 9.04
CA GLU A 136 1.58 10.34 9.79
C GLU A 136 1.28 10.07 11.27
N GLY A 137 2.06 10.70 12.14
CA GLY A 137 1.80 10.74 13.57
C GLY A 137 0.62 11.66 13.91
N ASP A 138 0.27 11.74 15.19
CA ASP A 138 -0.82 12.58 15.70
C ASP A 138 -0.36 13.98 16.16
N GLY A 139 0.90 14.33 15.94
CA GLY A 139 1.55 15.55 16.41
C GLY A 139 2.17 15.46 17.79
N ARG A 140 1.87 14.39 18.55
CA ARG A 140 2.50 14.06 19.84
C ARG A 140 3.36 12.82 19.74
N THR A 141 2.91 11.85 18.93
CA THR A 141 3.57 10.59 18.67
C THR A 141 3.95 10.53 17.20
N ASP A 142 5.19 10.15 16.92
CA ASP A 142 5.68 9.93 15.57
C ASP A 142 5.07 8.66 14.96
N ALA A 143 4.99 8.63 13.64
CA ALA A 143 4.79 7.39 12.90
C ALA A 143 6.05 6.54 12.97
N GLU A 144 5.89 5.22 12.99
CA GLU A 144 6.98 4.25 13.05
C GLU A 144 6.86 3.25 11.90
N LEU A 145 7.97 2.97 11.25
CA LEU A 145 8.10 1.93 10.24
C LEU A 145 9.23 0.98 10.64
N PHE A 146 8.93 -0.30 10.69
CA PHE A 146 9.87 -1.39 10.89
C PHE A 146 9.94 -2.18 9.59
N SER A 147 11.09 -2.19 8.94
CA SER A 147 11.31 -2.92 7.71
C SER A 147 12.40 -3.96 7.86
N GLN A 148 12.33 -5.01 7.04
CA GLN A 148 13.32 -6.08 6.99
C GLN A 148 13.57 -6.42 5.53
N GLU A 149 14.80 -6.27 5.05
CA GLU A 149 15.14 -6.50 3.65
C GLU A 149 14.93 -7.96 3.21
N ARG A 150 15.21 -8.89 4.12
CA ARG A 150 15.03 -10.34 3.93
C ARG A 150 14.82 -11.03 5.26
N VAL A 151 14.21 -12.19 5.23
CA VAL A 151 14.02 -13.02 6.43
C VAL A 151 15.37 -13.28 7.11
N GLY A 152 15.46 -12.98 8.42
CA GLY A 152 16.68 -13.11 9.21
C GLY A 152 17.63 -11.91 9.19
N ALA A 153 17.39 -10.90 8.34
CA ALA A 153 18.14 -9.65 8.39
C ALA A 153 17.75 -8.80 9.62
N ALA A 154 18.62 -7.89 10.02
CA ALA A 154 18.31 -6.94 11.09
C ALA A 154 17.10 -6.07 10.68
N ARG A 155 16.17 -5.87 11.61
CA ARG A 155 15.07 -4.94 11.41
C ARG A 155 15.58 -3.51 11.49
N GLN A 156 15.23 -2.72 10.49
CA GLN A 156 15.44 -1.28 10.49
C GLN A 156 14.21 -0.61 11.07
N ARG A 157 14.40 0.40 11.90
CA ARG A 157 13.32 1.22 12.46
C ARG A 157 13.51 2.66 12.04
N VAL A 158 12.47 3.24 11.49
CA VAL A 158 12.37 4.67 11.20
C VAL A 158 11.22 5.24 12.02
N ALA A 159 11.42 6.36 12.67
CA ALA A 159 10.39 7.10 13.38
C ALA A 159 10.47 8.57 12.96
N ALA A 160 9.35 9.15 12.53
CA ALA A 160 9.23 10.53 12.11
C ALA A 160 7.76 10.98 12.15
N ARG A 161 7.53 12.30 12.18
CA ARG A 161 6.18 12.87 12.09
C ARG A 161 5.45 12.44 10.83
N LYS A 162 6.20 12.24 9.74
CA LYS A 162 5.68 11.79 8.45
C LYS A 162 6.72 10.93 7.74
N ILE A 163 6.29 9.77 7.24
CA ILE A 163 7.11 8.81 6.51
C ILE A 163 6.44 8.55 5.17
N TYR A 164 7.22 8.63 4.09
CA TYR A 164 6.85 8.19 2.76
C TYR A 164 7.51 6.85 2.50
N TYR A 165 6.75 5.84 2.12
CA TYR A 165 7.26 4.50 1.91
C TYR A 165 6.70 3.89 0.63
N TRP A 166 7.58 3.34 -0.19
CA TRP A 166 7.26 2.61 -1.40
C TRP A 166 7.56 1.13 -1.20
N PRO A 167 6.56 0.31 -0.85
CA PRO A 167 6.75 -1.11 -0.52
C PRO A 167 7.46 -1.91 -1.61
N ALA A 168 7.10 -1.69 -2.88
CA ALA A 168 7.71 -2.37 -4.02
C ALA A 168 9.21 -2.08 -4.16
N ALA A 169 9.59 -0.82 -3.98
CA ALA A 169 10.97 -0.39 -4.05
C ALA A 169 11.72 -0.57 -2.72
N LYS A 170 11.02 -0.88 -1.62
CA LYS A 170 11.55 -0.89 -0.24
C LYS A 170 12.29 0.41 0.09
N HIS A 171 11.81 1.53 -0.43
CA HIS A 171 12.38 2.86 -0.30
C HIS A 171 11.56 3.69 0.70
N ILE A 172 12.27 4.51 1.50
CA ILE A 172 11.70 5.41 2.52
C ILE A 172 12.08 6.83 2.16
#